data_744e5ef9326b000163f90eaba51e2323
#
_entry.id   744e5ef9326b000163f90eaba51e2323
#
_cell.length_a   1.000
_cell.length_b   1.000
_cell.length_c   1.000
_cell.angle_alpha   90.00
_cell.angle_beta   90.00
_cell.angle_gamma   90.00
#
_symmetry.space_group_name_H-M   'P 1'
#
loop_
_entity.id
_entity.type
_entity.pdbx_description
1 polymer ?
#
loop_
_entity_poly.entity_id
_entity_poly.type
_entity_poly.pdbx_seq_one_letter_code
_entity_poly.pdbx_strand_id
1 'polypeptide(L)'
;MKKIATISLSETLFQELSPYSIYVSVACPSFFKTNLMDNFTCTDRRQEILAQKFFEKTFATVDDVAEHILQSIAKKKLYIITQPDAKAVWWFKRHFPILYAKVLSFAYKRGIIYAYLGVKPQDLK
;
A
#
# COMPACT_ATOMS: atom_id res chain seq x y z
N MET A 1 10.29 -5.68 0.89
CA MET A 1 11.31 -5.74 1.95
C MET A 1 11.72 -4.37 2.46
N LYS A 2 12.18 -3.46 1.60
CA LYS A 2 12.63 -2.11 2.02
C LYS A 2 11.60 -1.31 2.84
N LYS A 3 10.31 -1.39 2.51
CA LYS A 3 9.24 -0.66 3.22
C LYS A 3 9.08 -1.10 4.69
N ILE A 4 9.25 -2.39 5.00
CA ILE A 4 9.14 -2.90 6.37
C ILE A 4 10.29 -2.40 7.22
N ALA A 5 11.50 -2.39 6.69
CA ALA A 5 12.68 -1.86 7.39
C ALA A 5 12.52 -0.36 7.70
N THR A 6 11.98 0.42 6.76
CA THR A 6 11.69 1.85 6.98
C THR A 6 10.65 2.06 8.08
N ILE A 7 9.60 1.24 8.13
CA ILE A 7 8.57 1.32 9.19
C ILE A 7 9.20 1.03 10.55
N SER A 8 9.95 -0.07 10.68
CA SER A 8 10.59 -0.45 11.95
C SER A 8 11.60 0.60 12.42
N LEU A 9 12.39 1.16 11.51
CA LEU A 9 13.30 2.27 11.83
C LEU A 9 12.53 3.50 12.33
N SER A 10 11.44 3.86 11.66
CA SER A 10 10.61 5.01 12.06
C SER A 10 9.95 4.81 13.42
N GLU A 11 9.52 3.59 13.74
CA GLU A 11 8.98 3.24 15.06
C GLU A 11 10.04 3.40 16.16
N THR A 12 11.26 2.94 15.92
CA THR A 12 12.38 3.07 16.86
C THR A 12 12.74 4.55 17.07
N LEU A 13 12.90 5.30 15.98
CA LEU A 13 13.20 6.72 16.04
C LEU A 13 12.09 7.52 16.74
N PHE A 14 10.84 7.17 16.54
CA PHE A 14 9.71 7.81 17.24
C PHE A 14 9.84 7.65 18.76
N GLN A 15 10.23 6.46 19.22
CA GLN A 15 10.40 6.18 20.65
C GLN A 15 11.63 6.92 21.21
N GLU A 16 12.76 6.84 20.52
CA GLU A 16 14.02 7.44 20.95
C GLU A 16 13.99 8.97 20.98
N LEU A 17 13.30 9.59 20.02
CA LEU A 17 13.26 11.04 19.86
C LEU A 17 12.09 11.70 20.60
N SER A 18 11.13 10.93 21.09
CA SER A 18 9.98 11.45 21.85
C SER A 18 10.37 12.32 23.05
N PRO A 19 11.39 12.00 23.86
CA PRO A 19 11.81 12.85 24.96
C PRO A 19 12.30 14.25 24.54
N TYR A 20 12.74 14.37 23.30
CA TYR A 20 13.25 15.65 22.74
C TYR A 20 12.16 16.45 22.00
N SER A 21 10.90 16.03 22.12
CA SER A 21 9.76 16.65 21.40
C SER A 21 9.91 16.62 19.87
N ILE A 22 10.66 15.65 19.35
CA ILE A 22 10.81 15.42 17.91
C ILE A 22 9.82 14.34 17.49
N TYR A 23 9.00 14.66 16.50
CA TYR A 23 7.96 13.76 16.00
C TYR A 23 8.42 13.13 14.69
N VAL A 24 8.28 11.80 14.61
CA VAL A 24 8.63 11.01 13.43
C VAL A 24 7.34 10.50 12.79
N SER A 25 7.24 10.62 11.49
CA SER A 25 6.11 10.13 10.72
C SER A 25 6.61 9.26 9.57
N VAL A 26 5.93 8.14 9.32
CA VAL A 26 6.21 7.28 8.18
C VAL A 26 5.01 7.26 7.24
N ALA A 27 5.22 7.71 6.01
CA ALA A 27 4.20 7.69 4.97
C ALA A 27 4.24 6.35 4.22
N CYS A 28 3.08 5.69 4.17
CA CYS A 28 2.89 4.44 3.46
C CYS A 28 1.82 4.63 2.36
N PRO A 29 2.14 5.37 1.28
CA PRO A 29 1.20 5.52 0.18
C PRO A 29 0.98 4.18 -0.50
N SER A 30 -0.27 3.90 -0.85
CA SER A 30 -0.64 2.78 -1.72
C SER A 30 -0.50 3.21 -3.18
N PHE A 31 -1.31 2.68 -4.07
CA PHE A 31 -1.29 3.06 -5.47
C PHE A 31 -1.91 4.45 -5.67
N PHE A 32 -1.23 5.31 -6.42
CA PHE A 32 -1.73 6.61 -6.86
C PHE A 32 -1.21 6.93 -8.26
N LYS A 33 -1.91 7.76 -8.99
CA LYS A 33 -1.58 8.07 -10.39
C LYS A 33 -0.21 8.74 -10.50
N THR A 34 0.74 8.03 -11.09
CA THR A 34 2.08 8.53 -11.45
C THR A 34 2.50 7.94 -12.79
N ASN A 35 3.54 8.49 -13.38
CA ASN A 35 4.17 7.94 -14.60
C ASN A 35 5.02 6.68 -14.33
N LEU A 36 4.85 6.06 -13.17
CA LEU A 36 5.61 4.87 -12.79
C LEU A 36 5.37 3.70 -13.74
N MET A 37 4.14 3.61 -14.29
CA MET A 37 3.78 2.53 -15.23
C MET A 37 4.44 2.67 -16.60
N ASP A 38 4.89 3.86 -16.99
CA ASP A 38 5.53 4.08 -18.28
C ASP A 38 6.87 3.32 -18.40
N ASN A 39 7.51 3.08 -17.24
CA ASN A 39 8.78 2.34 -17.15
C ASN A 39 8.64 1.00 -16.40
N PHE A 40 7.40 0.53 -16.20
CA PHE A 40 7.17 -0.71 -15.48
C PHE A 40 7.39 -1.90 -16.42
N THR A 41 8.44 -2.67 -16.12
CA THR A 41 8.73 -3.94 -16.80
C THR A 41 8.54 -5.10 -15.82
N CYS A 42 7.74 -6.07 -16.19
CA CYS A 42 7.52 -7.27 -15.40
C CYS A 42 7.75 -8.50 -16.26
N THR A 43 8.41 -9.50 -15.71
CA THR A 43 8.66 -10.77 -16.39
C THR A 43 7.38 -11.60 -16.56
N ASP A 44 6.41 -11.41 -15.65
CA ASP A 44 5.13 -12.11 -15.68
C ASP A 44 4.01 -11.16 -16.12
N ARG A 45 3.45 -11.43 -17.30
CA ARG A 45 2.35 -10.66 -17.87
C ARG A 45 1.12 -10.57 -16.95
N ARG A 46 0.88 -11.59 -16.13
CA ARG A 46 -0.24 -11.60 -15.16
C ARG A 46 -0.06 -10.54 -14.10
N GLN A 47 1.16 -10.37 -13.60
CA GLN A 47 1.49 -9.35 -12.62
C GLN A 47 1.42 -7.93 -13.22
N GLU A 48 1.81 -7.80 -14.48
CA GLU A 48 1.70 -6.53 -15.21
C GLU A 48 0.23 -6.10 -15.35
N ILE A 49 -0.64 -7.01 -15.77
CA ILE A 49 -2.09 -6.75 -15.89
C ILE A 49 -2.69 -6.38 -14.53
N LEU A 50 -2.33 -7.10 -13.46
CA LEU A 50 -2.78 -6.78 -12.10
C LEU A 50 -2.34 -5.37 -11.68
N ALA A 51 -1.08 -5.03 -11.91
CA ALA A 51 -0.56 -3.72 -11.56
C ALA A 51 -1.30 -2.62 -12.32
N GLN A 52 -1.48 -2.75 -13.63
CA GLN A 52 -2.22 -1.79 -14.46
C GLN A 52 -3.65 -1.59 -13.95
N LYS A 53 -4.36 -2.67 -13.64
CA LYS A 53 -5.73 -2.61 -13.12
C LYS A 53 -5.82 -1.95 -11.74
N PHE A 54 -4.84 -2.18 -10.88
CA PHE A 54 -4.75 -1.46 -9.60
C PHE A 54 -4.55 0.03 -9.80
N PHE A 55 -3.69 0.44 -10.75
CA PHE A 55 -3.49 1.85 -11.08
C PHE A 55 -4.73 2.50 -11.71
N GLU A 56 -5.41 1.80 -12.63
CA GLU A 56 -6.65 2.28 -13.25
C GLU A 56 -7.77 2.51 -12.22
N LYS A 57 -7.84 1.67 -11.20
CA LYS A 57 -8.87 1.72 -10.15
C LYS A 57 -8.58 2.76 -9.07
N THR A 58 -7.40 3.37 -9.11
CA THR A 58 -6.99 4.38 -8.13
C THR A 58 -7.45 5.76 -8.56
N PHE A 59 -8.25 6.41 -7.72
CA PHE A 59 -8.74 7.79 -7.92
C PHE A 59 -7.84 8.85 -7.28
N ALA A 60 -6.91 8.46 -6.40
CA ALA A 60 -6.05 9.39 -5.68
C ALA A 60 -5.04 10.06 -6.61
N THR A 61 -4.99 11.37 -6.61
CA THR A 61 -3.97 12.16 -7.29
C THR A 61 -2.76 12.36 -6.40
N VAL A 62 -1.64 12.78 -6.99
CA VAL A 62 -0.41 13.10 -6.25
C VAL A 62 -0.67 14.23 -5.25
N ASP A 63 -1.45 15.23 -5.64
CA ASP A 63 -1.77 16.39 -4.81
C ASP A 63 -2.61 15.99 -3.59
N ASP A 64 -3.62 15.14 -3.76
CA ASP A 64 -4.44 14.62 -2.65
C ASP A 64 -3.59 13.85 -1.63
N VAL A 65 -2.66 13.03 -2.12
CA VAL A 65 -1.75 12.26 -1.28
C VAL A 65 -0.79 13.18 -0.52
N ALA A 66 -0.24 14.18 -1.20
CA ALA A 66 0.68 15.15 -0.58
C ALA A 66 -0.03 15.97 0.50
N GLU A 67 -1.22 16.48 0.23
CA GLU A 67 -2.01 17.24 1.21
C GLU A 67 -2.34 16.38 2.44
N HIS A 68 -2.79 15.15 2.24
CA HIS A 68 -3.07 14.24 3.35
C HIS A 68 -1.83 13.93 4.19
N ILE A 69 -0.65 13.82 3.58
CA ILE A 69 0.62 13.62 4.27
C ILE A 69 0.91 14.86 5.14
N LEU A 70 0.85 16.05 4.58
CA LEU A 70 1.11 17.30 5.30
C LEU A 70 0.16 17.50 6.49
N GLN A 71 -1.12 17.26 6.31
CA GLN A 71 -2.11 17.33 7.38
C GLN A 71 -1.85 16.29 8.49
N SER A 72 -1.39 15.09 8.12
CA SER A 72 -1.08 14.05 9.08
C SER A 72 0.20 14.33 9.86
N ILE A 73 1.19 14.97 9.25
CA ILE A 73 2.39 15.46 9.92
C ILE A 73 2.03 16.55 10.94
N ALA A 74 1.18 17.50 10.56
CA ALA A 74 0.70 18.54 11.47
C ALA A 74 -0.03 17.96 12.70
N LYS A 75 -0.70 16.81 12.54
CA LYS A 75 -1.34 16.06 13.63
C LYS A 75 -0.41 15.11 14.38
N LYS A 76 0.90 15.13 14.08
CA LYS A 76 1.95 14.32 14.74
C LYS A 76 1.69 12.82 14.69
N LYS A 77 1.11 12.32 13.59
CA LYS A 77 0.81 10.90 13.42
C LYS A 77 2.06 10.12 13.02
N LEU A 78 2.31 8.99 13.68
CA LEU A 78 3.40 8.09 13.30
C LEU A 78 3.12 7.42 11.94
N TYR A 79 1.95 6.83 11.77
CA TYR A 79 1.57 6.16 10.53
C TYR A 79 0.67 7.05 9.67
N ILE A 80 1.10 7.28 8.43
CA ILE A 80 0.33 8.03 7.44
C ILE A 80 -0.05 7.06 6.32
N ILE A 81 -1.27 6.55 6.38
CA ILE A 81 -1.84 5.68 5.35
C ILE A 81 -2.91 6.49 4.63
N THR A 82 -2.69 6.75 3.36
CA THR A 82 -3.47 7.73 2.59
C THR A 82 -4.84 7.22 2.17
N GLN A 83 -4.96 5.93 1.84
CA GLN A 83 -6.21 5.35 1.35
C GLN A 83 -6.96 4.58 2.44
N PRO A 84 -8.30 4.65 2.48
CA PRO A 84 -9.11 3.96 3.49
C PRO A 84 -9.09 2.44 3.34
N ASP A 85 -9.04 1.93 2.11
CA ASP A 85 -8.85 0.52 1.80
C ASP A 85 -7.50 -0.01 2.30
N ALA A 86 -6.43 0.75 2.08
CA ALA A 86 -5.11 0.43 2.60
C ALA A 86 -5.08 0.41 4.14
N LYS A 87 -5.85 1.30 4.81
CA LYS A 87 -5.99 1.28 6.28
C LYS A 87 -6.65 0.00 6.77
N ALA A 88 -7.71 -0.44 6.13
CA ALA A 88 -8.40 -1.68 6.48
C ALA A 88 -7.49 -2.91 6.32
N VAL A 89 -6.78 -2.99 5.20
CA VAL A 89 -5.81 -4.06 4.93
C VAL A 89 -4.68 -4.04 5.96
N TRP A 90 -4.15 -2.86 6.25
CA TRP A 90 -3.08 -2.70 7.25
C TRP A 90 -3.52 -3.14 8.64
N TRP A 91 -4.72 -2.72 9.08
CA TRP A 91 -5.30 -3.09 10.35
C TRP A 91 -5.50 -4.62 10.46
N PHE A 92 -6.10 -5.23 9.44
CA PHE A 92 -6.33 -6.67 9.39
C PHE A 92 -5.02 -7.47 9.41
N LYS A 93 -4.04 -7.05 8.61
CA LYS A 93 -2.71 -7.67 8.58
C LYS A 93 -1.99 -7.57 9.93
N ARG A 94 -2.16 -6.47 10.65
CA ARG A 94 -1.51 -6.25 11.95
C ARG A 94 -2.09 -7.12 13.05
N HIS A 95 -3.40 -7.32 13.05
CA HIS A 95 -4.09 -8.09 14.09
C HIS A 95 -4.11 -9.60 13.79
N PHE A 96 -4.21 -9.97 12.54
CA PHE A 96 -4.34 -11.36 12.09
C PHE A 96 -3.36 -11.71 10.96
N PRO A 97 -2.03 -11.67 11.19
CA PRO A 97 -1.04 -11.82 10.11
C PRO A 97 -1.12 -13.18 9.40
N ILE A 98 -1.32 -14.26 10.15
CA ILE A 98 -1.40 -15.62 9.60
C ILE A 98 -2.71 -15.81 8.81
N LEU A 99 -3.83 -15.32 9.35
CA LEU A 99 -5.13 -15.39 8.69
C LEU A 99 -5.12 -14.58 7.40
N TYR A 100 -4.55 -13.38 7.43
CA TYR A 100 -4.35 -12.54 6.24
C TYR A 100 -3.58 -13.27 5.14
N ALA A 101 -2.45 -13.89 5.49
CA ALA A 101 -1.64 -14.64 4.52
C ALA A 101 -2.41 -15.83 3.93
N LYS A 102 -3.16 -16.57 4.74
CA LYS A 102 -4.00 -17.69 4.28
C LYS A 102 -5.13 -17.24 3.36
N VAL A 103 -5.85 -16.19 3.74
CA VAL A 103 -6.95 -15.62 2.93
C VAL A 103 -6.42 -15.13 1.59
N LEU A 104 -5.31 -14.40 1.59
CA LEU A 104 -4.71 -13.89 0.37
C LEU A 104 -4.23 -15.03 -0.54
N SER A 105 -3.59 -16.05 0.02
CA SER A 105 -3.15 -17.24 -0.73
C SER A 105 -4.34 -17.98 -1.35
N PHE A 106 -5.44 -18.13 -0.61
CA PHE A 106 -6.66 -18.75 -1.10
C PHE A 106 -7.29 -17.93 -2.22
N ALA A 107 -7.36 -16.61 -2.06
CA ALA A 107 -7.88 -15.70 -3.07
C ALA A 107 -7.07 -15.75 -4.37
N TYR A 108 -5.75 -15.84 -4.27
CA TYR A 108 -4.86 -16.03 -5.42
C TYR A 108 -5.10 -17.36 -6.14
N LYS A 109 -5.18 -18.47 -5.39
CA LYS A 109 -5.43 -19.82 -5.95
C LYS A 109 -6.77 -19.91 -6.67
N ARG A 110 -7.79 -19.25 -6.14
CA ARG A 110 -9.15 -19.22 -6.72
C ARG A 110 -9.33 -18.17 -7.81
N GLY A 111 -8.33 -17.34 -8.07
CA GLY A 111 -8.45 -16.26 -9.05
C GLY A 111 -9.44 -15.16 -8.67
N ILE A 112 -9.86 -15.08 -7.40
CA ILE A 112 -10.84 -14.10 -6.91
C ILE A 112 -10.33 -12.68 -7.11
N ILE A 113 -9.02 -12.44 -6.97
CA ILE A 113 -8.39 -11.15 -7.16
C ILE A 113 -8.54 -10.67 -8.60
N TYR A 114 -8.38 -11.57 -9.56
CA TYR A 114 -8.56 -11.27 -10.98
C TYR A 114 -10.02 -10.92 -11.30
N ALA A 115 -10.95 -11.67 -10.73
CA ALA A 115 -12.39 -11.40 -10.88
C ALA A 115 -12.78 -10.04 -10.28
N TYR A 116 -12.24 -9.70 -9.11
CA TYR A 116 -12.47 -8.40 -8.46
C TYR A 116 -11.96 -7.21 -9.29
N LEU A 117 -10.84 -7.39 -9.99
CA LEU A 117 -10.26 -6.37 -10.87
C LEU A 117 -10.87 -6.37 -12.28
N GLY A 118 -11.80 -7.27 -12.57
CA GLY A 118 -12.44 -7.37 -13.86
C GLY A 118 -11.53 -7.93 -14.98
N VAL A 119 -10.47 -8.66 -14.60
CA VAL A 119 -9.58 -9.33 -15.55
C VAL A 119 -10.23 -10.64 -16.01
N LYS A 120 -10.44 -10.78 -17.30
CA LYS A 120 -11.01 -12.00 -17.88
C LYS A 120 -9.95 -13.10 -17.99
N PRO A 121 -10.34 -14.39 -17.85
CA PRO A 121 -9.40 -15.52 -18.01
C PRO A 121 -8.66 -15.54 -19.36
N GLN A 122 -9.23 -14.90 -20.37
CA GLN A 122 -8.66 -14.78 -21.72
C GLN A 122 -7.43 -13.87 -21.76
N ASP A 123 -7.37 -12.88 -20.86
CA ASP A 123 -6.27 -11.89 -20.80
C ASP A 123 -5.03 -12.45 -20.07
N LEU A 124 -5.18 -13.65 -19.47
CA LEU A 124 -4.14 -14.32 -18.67
C LEU A 124 -3.36 -15.38 -19.47
N LYS A 125 -3.75 -15.63 -20.71
CA LYS A 125 -3.02 -16.49 -21.64
C LYS A 125 -2.09 -15.62 -22.49
#